data_7f41f8e8d9befea414f3bfa0f35c5a6b
#
_entry.id   7f41f8e8d9befea414f3bfa0f35c5a6b
#
_cell.length_a   1.000
_cell.length_b   1.000
_cell.length_c   1.000
_cell.angle_alpha   90.00
_cell.angle_beta   90.00
_cell.angle_gamma   90.00
#
_symmetry.space_group_name_H-M   'P 1'
#
loop_
_entity.id
_entity.type
_entity.pdbx_description
1 polymer ?
#
loop_
_entity_poly.entity_id
_entity_poly.type
_entity_poly.pdbx_seq_one_letter_code
_entity_poly.pdbx_strand_id
1 'polypeptide(L)'
;MNIFILLFSLLTTTFDASPQMAPISTVIEQPKSVLAFEHTYDKNKTISSFDSLAGVTLYSTEEELLETKGTPLTIVNDPWQNVLEYQYADVSVGVGEGYVLYVHISPSQAQQFGINISGVQIDPLKDNLKATLGTPYFIAEDGDVYMEGTHAIKVYRNLTGGFEGIDLFDSISS
;
A
#
# COMPACT_ATOMS: atom_id res chain seq x y z
N MET A 1 -8.68 -52.64 -35.15
CA MET A 1 -7.44 -53.30 -35.56
C MET A 1 -6.87 -52.51 -36.73
N ASN A 2 -6.06 -51.48 -36.44
CA ASN A 2 -5.31 -50.74 -37.46
C ASN A 2 -4.02 -50.28 -36.86
N ILE A 3 -2.98 -50.88 -37.41
CA ILE A 3 -1.57 -50.72 -37.11
C ILE A 3 -1.09 -49.45 -37.84
N PHE A 4 -0.53 -48.48 -37.11
CA PHE A 4 0.20 -47.36 -37.72
C PHE A 4 1.71 -47.61 -37.52
N ILE A 5 2.38 -47.81 -38.61
CA ILE A 5 3.81 -48.01 -38.74
C ILE A 5 4.52 -46.67 -38.68
N LEU A 6 5.43 -46.51 -37.72
CA LEU A 6 6.29 -45.33 -37.56
C LEU A 6 7.53 -45.52 -38.44
N LEU A 7 7.67 -44.67 -39.44
CA LEU A 7 8.85 -44.63 -40.30
C LEU A 7 9.89 -43.67 -39.71
N PHE A 8 10.99 -44.21 -39.20
CA PHE A 8 12.17 -43.45 -38.79
C PHE A 8 13.05 -43.16 -40.01
N SER A 9 13.18 -41.89 -40.38
CA SER A 9 14.14 -41.46 -41.39
C SER A 9 15.38 -40.91 -40.72
N LEU A 10 16.46 -41.64 -40.85
CA LEU A 10 17.78 -41.29 -40.35
C LEU A 10 18.47 -40.40 -41.41
N LEU A 11 18.67 -39.12 -41.12
CA LEU A 11 19.45 -38.21 -41.95
C LEU A 11 20.81 -37.96 -41.29
N THR A 12 21.84 -38.57 -41.83
CA THR A 12 23.25 -38.30 -41.49
C THR A 12 23.73 -37.12 -42.31
N THR A 13 24.05 -35.99 -41.68
CA THR A 13 24.81 -34.92 -42.32
C THR A 13 26.21 -34.83 -41.75
N THR A 14 27.17 -34.84 -42.66
CA THR A 14 28.61 -34.74 -42.44
C THR A 14 28.97 -33.34 -41.87
N PHE A 15 29.81 -33.36 -40.82
CA PHE A 15 30.40 -32.16 -40.28
C PHE A 15 31.53 -31.67 -41.19
N ASP A 16 31.37 -30.43 -41.66
CA ASP A 16 32.45 -29.70 -42.31
C ASP A 16 32.99 -28.66 -41.28
N ALA A 17 34.30 -28.63 -41.17
CA ALA A 17 35.01 -27.84 -40.17
C ALA A 17 35.03 -26.35 -40.59
N SER A 18 34.42 -25.50 -39.81
CA SER A 18 34.50 -24.02 -39.95
C SER A 18 35.43 -23.40 -38.91
N PRO A 19 36.06 -22.26 -39.23
CA PRO A 19 37.15 -21.70 -38.43
C PRO A 19 36.67 -21.09 -37.12
N GLN A 20 37.50 -21.27 -36.13
CA GLN A 20 37.38 -20.79 -34.76
C GLN A 20 37.32 -19.26 -34.73
N MET A 21 36.12 -18.70 -34.48
CA MET A 21 35.97 -17.29 -34.13
C MET A 21 36.13 -17.14 -32.61
N ALA A 22 37.01 -16.24 -32.22
CA ALA A 22 37.25 -15.85 -30.84
C ALA A 22 35.96 -15.44 -30.12
N PRO A 23 35.79 -15.71 -28.80
CA PRO A 23 34.61 -15.32 -28.07
C PRO A 23 34.57 -13.81 -27.94
N ILE A 24 33.57 -13.21 -28.55
CA ILE A 24 33.18 -11.80 -28.26
C ILE A 24 32.60 -11.83 -26.85
N SER A 25 33.36 -11.34 -25.89
CA SER A 25 32.84 -11.03 -24.56
C SER A 25 31.83 -9.88 -24.70
N THR A 26 30.58 -10.21 -24.91
CA THR A 26 29.48 -9.28 -24.65
C THR A 26 29.41 -9.08 -23.14
N VAL A 27 30.01 -8.01 -22.68
CA VAL A 27 29.73 -7.46 -21.34
C VAL A 27 28.25 -7.09 -21.35
N ILE A 28 27.44 -7.97 -20.78
CA ILE A 28 26.05 -7.62 -20.42
C ILE A 28 26.21 -6.62 -19.28
N GLU A 29 26.11 -5.34 -19.60
CA GLU A 29 25.88 -4.31 -18.58
C GLU A 29 24.57 -4.69 -17.88
N GLN A 30 24.70 -5.17 -16.65
CA GLN A 30 23.54 -5.31 -15.76
C GLN A 30 22.89 -3.94 -15.66
N PRO A 31 21.56 -3.83 -15.84
CA PRO A 31 20.88 -2.58 -15.62
C PRO A 31 21.20 -2.15 -14.18
N LYS A 32 21.81 -0.97 -14.03
CA LYS A 32 22.02 -0.32 -12.75
C LYS A 32 20.75 -0.44 -11.94
N SER A 33 20.87 -1.14 -10.82
CA SER A 33 19.80 -1.30 -9.84
C SER A 33 19.03 0.02 -9.70
N VAL A 34 17.74 -0.06 -9.95
CA VAL A 34 16.78 0.97 -9.57
C VAL A 34 17.12 1.33 -8.13
N LEU A 35 17.44 2.60 -7.90
CA LEU A 35 17.65 3.15 -6.57
C LEU A 35 16.46 2.74 -5.72
N ALA A 36 16.66 1.75 -4.86
CA ALA A 36 15.78 1.57 -3.72
C ALA A 36 15.87 2.90 -2.97
N PHE A 37 14.76 3.63 -2.91
CA PHE A 37 14.62 4.74 -1.98
C PHE A 37 14.84 4.14 -0.59
N GLU A 38 16.05 4.30 -0.06
CA GLU A 38 16.28 4.13 1.36
C GLU A 38 15.48 5.26 2.03
N HIS A 39 14.27 4.95 2.45
CA HIS A 39 13.56 5.76 3.42
C HIS A 39 14.39 5.69 4.71
N THR A 40 15.18 6.71 4.94
CA THR A 40 15.81 6.93 6.24
C THR A 40 14.69 7.19 7.24
N TYR A 41 14.33 6.14 7.98
CA TYR A 41 13.41 6.23 9.12
C TYR A 41 14.08 7.11 10.19
N ASP A 42 13.60 8.32 10.34
CA ASP A 42 13.98 9.17 11.46
C ASP A 42 13.25 8.68 12.72
N LYS A 43 13.94 7.88 13.53
CA LYS A 43 13.41 7.25 14.75
C LYS A 43 12.88 8.22 15.80
N ASN A 44 13.08 9.52 15.64
CA ASN A 44 12.69 10.56 16.59
C ASN A 44 11.55 11.46 16.09
N LYS A 45 10.93 11.14 14.97
CA LYS A 45 9.87 11.98 14.42
C LYS A 45 8.53 11.69 15.10
N THR A 46 8.15 12.55 16.03
CA THR A 46 6.80 12.56 16.61
C THR A 46 5.85 13.20 15.58
N ILE A 47 4.70 12.58 15.37
CA ILE A 47 3.65 13.15 14.51
C ILE A 47 2.96 14.25 15.32
N SER A 48 2.96 15.46 14.77
CA SER A 48 2.38 16.65 15.41
C SER A 48 1.06 17.07 14.81
N SER A 49 0.64 16.46 13.70
CA SER A 49 -0.64 16.74 13.06
C SER A 49 -1.22 15.49 12.40
N PHE A 50 -2.56 15.40 12.35
CA PHE A 50 -3.30 14.34 11.68
C PHE A 50 -4.00 14.87 10.43
N ASP A 51 -3.25 15.60 9.59
CA ASP A 51 -3.80 16.26 8.41
C ASP A 51 -4.13 15.28 7.28
N SER A 52 -3.35 14.19 7.16
CA SER A 52 -3.54 13.21 6.09
C SER A 52 -3.14 11.79 6.48
N LEU A 53 -3.78 10.81 5.84
CA LEU A 53 -3.42 9.39 5.90
C LEU A 53 -3.23 8.88 4.46
N ALA A 54 -2.09 8.24 4.17
CA ALA A 54 -1.68 7.83 2.82
C ALA A 54 -1.72 8.97 1.78
N GLY A 55 -1.47 10.21 2.21
CA GLY A 55 -1.54 11.40 1.34
C GLY A 55 -2.95 11.91 1.06
N VAL A 56 -3.99 11.31 1.65
CA VAL A 56 -5.38 11.75 1.52
C VAL A 56 -5.77 12.57 2.74
N THR A 57 -6.36 13.75 2.50
CA THR A 57 -6.80 14.72 3.51
C THR A 57 -8.32 14.66 3.68
N LEU A 58 -8.81 14.77 4.92
CA LEU A 58 -10.25 14.89 5.18
C LEU A 58 -10.81 16.16 4.53
N TYR A 59 -12.08 16.08 4.11
CA TYR A 59 -12.81 17.16 3.45
C TYR A 59 -12.24 17.64 2.11
N SER A 60 -11.19 16.97 1.58
CA SER A 60 -10.84 17.16 0.17
C SER A 60 -12.00 16.69 -0.70
N THR A 61 -12.16 17.33 -1.86
CA THR A 61 -13.20 16.97 -2.81
C THR A 61 -12.87 15.64 -3.50
N GLU A 62 -13.90 14.99 -4.06
CA GLU A 62 -13.70 13.80 -4.89
C GLU A 62 -12.73 14.06 -6.05
N GLU A 63 -12.77 15.26 -6.65
CA GLU A 63 -11.87 15.64 -7.74
C GLU A 63 -10.41 15.70 -7.26
N GLU A 64 -10.14 16.33 -6.11
CA GLU A 64 -8.81 16.38 -5.49
C GLU A 64 -8.31 14.99 -5.08
N LEU A 65 -9.20 14.11 -4.62
CA LEU A 65 -8.87 12.71 -4.35
C LEU A 65 -8.42 11.99 -5.62
N LEU A 66 -9.17 12.14 -6.72
CA LEU A 66 -8.84 11.53 -8.01
C LEU A 66 -7.56 12.12 -8.62
N GLU A 67 -7.30 13.41 -8.42
CA GLU A 67 -6.02 14.03 -8.83
C GLU A 67 -4.84 13.47 -8.03
N THR A 68 -5.02 13.25 -6.73
CA THR A 68 -3.95 12.79 -5.82
C THR A 68 -3.67 11.30 -5.97
N LYS A 69 -4.72 10.46 -6.04
CA LYS A 69 -4.62 8.99 -6.01
C LYS A 69 -4.83 8.33 -7.37
N GLY A 70 -5.36 9.09 -8.33
CA GLY A 70 -5.74 8.54 -9.63
C GLY A 70 -7.05 7.76 -9.59
N THR A 71 -7.24 6.88 -10.58
CA THR A 71 -8.44 6.04 -10.68
C THR A 71 -8.43 4.93 -9.62
N PRO A 72 -9.49 4.76 -8.81
CA PRO A 72 -9.59 3.68 -7.84
C PRO A 72 -9.68 2.31 -8.55
N LEU A 73 -9.26 1.26 -7.87
CA LEU A 73 -9.40 -0.12 -8.33
C LEU A 73 -10.87 -0.55 -8.35
N THR A 74 -11.61 -0.10 -7.37
CA THR A 74 -13.04 -0.39 -7.18
C THR A 74 -13.71 0.74 -6.41
N ILE A 75 -15.00 0.95 -6.67
CA ILE A 75 -15.87 1.82 -5.88
C ILE A 75 -17.02 0.95 -5.35
N VAL A 76 -17.17 0.92 -4.03
CA VAL A 76 -18.21 0.17 -3.34
C VAL A 76 -19.18 1.15 -2.67
N ASN A 77 -20.48 0.92 -2.82
CA ASN A 77 -21.47 1.72 -2.08
C ASN A 77 -21.72 1.10 -0.70
N ASP A 78 -21.52 1.88 0.36
CA ASP A 78 -22.01 1.53 1.70
C ASP A 78 -23.49 1.96 1.81
N PRO A 79 -24.43 1.01 1.76
CA PRO A 79 -25.85 1.34 1.76
C PRO A 79 -26.35 1.88 3.11
N TRP A 80 -25.56 1.71 4.19
CA TRP A 80 -25.93 2.12 5.54
C TRP A 80 -25.56 3.57 5.83
N GLN A 81 -24.45 4.02 5.24
CA GLN A 81 -23.91 5.37 5.49
C GLN A 81 -24.11 6.34 4.32
N ASN A 82 -24.63 5.86 3.19
CA ASN A 82 -24.71 6.63 1.94
C ASN A 82 -23.35 7.21 1.51
N VAL A 83 -22.29 6.41 1.71
CA VAL A 83 -20.91 6.74 1.40
C VAL A 83 -20.42 5.82 0.28
N LEU A 84 -19.67 6.36 -0.65
CA LEU A 84 -18.93 5.59 -1.65
C LEU A 84 -17.52 5.32 -1.14
N GLU A 85 -17.14 4.06 -1.02
CA GLU A 85 -15.78 3.67 -0.66
C GLU A 85 -14.93 3.47 -1.91
N TYR A 86 -13.95 4.33 -2.10
CA TYR A 86 -12.95 4.31 -3.17
C TYR A 86 -11.76 3.46 -2.72
N GLN A 87 -11.62 2.27 -3.30
CA GLN A 87 -10.57 1.32 -2.93
C GLN A 87 -9.36 1.48 -3.85
N TYR A 88 -8.22 1.84 -3.26
CA TYR A 88 -6.91 1.88 -3.90
C TYR A 88 -6.03 0.73 -3.40
N ALA A 89 -4.87 0.54 -4.01
CA ALA A 89 -3.95 -0.52 -3.60
C ALA A 89 -3.46 -0.34 -2.16
N ASP A 90 -3.22 0.89 -1.74
CA ASP A 90 -2.60 1.28 -0.47
C ASP A 90 -3.57 1.85 0.56
N VAL A 91 -4.82 2.17 0.18
CA VAL A 91 -5.77 2.87 1.04
C VAL A 91 -7.21 2.67 0.55
N SER A 92 -8.18 2.73 1.45
CA SER A 92 -9.61 2.87 1.16
C SER A 92 -10.10 4.23 1.66
N VAL A 93 -10.93 4.91 0.89
CA VAL A 93 -11.38 6.29 1.17
C VAL A 93 -12.89 6.37 1.07
N GLY A 94 -13.55 6.77 2.17
CA GLY A 94 -14.99 7.03 2.19
C GLY A 94 -15.31 8.43 1.70
N VAL A 95 -16.12 8.52 0.64
CA VAL A 95 -16.57 9.79 0.04
C VAL A 95 -18.09 9.91 0.18
N GLY A 96 -18.52 10.94 0.85
CA GLY A 96 -19.94 11.28 1.01
C GLY A 96 -20.18 12.73 0.62
N GLU A 97 -21.30 12.99 -0.08
CA GLU A 97 -21.66 14.33 -0.58
C GLU A 97 -20.54 15.03 -1.37
N GLY A 98 -19.67 14.25 -2.04
CA GLY A 98 -18.54 14.76 -2.83
C GLY A 98 -17.29 15.12 -2.02
N TYR A 99 -17.22 14.77 -0.73
CA TYR A 99 -16.09 15.05 0.14
C TYR A 99 -15.55 13.79 0.81
N VAL A 100 -14.24 13.75 1.07
CA VAL A 100 -13.61 12.69 1.86
C VAL A 100 -14.05 12.80 3.32
N LEU A 101 -14.68 11.75 3.83
CA LEU A 101 -15.19 11.68 5.20
C LEU A 101 -14.27 10.86 6.12
N TYR A 102 -13.68 9.80 5.58
CA TYR A 102 -12.71 8.99 6.31
C TYR A 102 -11.68 8.37 5.36
N VAL A 103 -10.56 7.98 5.93
CA VAL A 103 -9.48 7.27 5.23
C VAL A 103 -9.10 6.05 6.04
N HIS A 104 -9.07 4.88 5.42
CA HIS A 104 -8.79 3.58 6.06
C HIS A 104 -7.60 2.89 5.42
N ILE A 105 -6.70 2.34 6.25
CA ILE A 105 -5.63 1.42 5.81
C ILE A 105 -5.83 0.09 6.54
N SER A 106 -6.07 -0.96 5.77
CA SER A 106 -6.18 -2.33 6.28
C SER A 106 -4.82 -2.92 6.67
N PRO A 107 -4.78 -4.04 7.43
CA PRO A 107 -3.53 -4.71 7.77
C PRO A 107 -2.70 -5.13 6.55
N SER A 108 -3.34 -5.59 5.48
CA SER A 108 -2.67 -5.99 4.24
C SER A 108 -2.05 -4.83 3.49
N GLN A 109 -2.75 -3.69 3.43
CA GLN A 109 -2.24 -2.45 2.84
C GLN A 109 -1.06 -1.91 3.66
N ALA A 110 -1.21 -1.86 4.99
CA ALA A 110 -0.14 -1.42 5.89
C ALA A 110 1.12 -2.30 5.79
N GLN A 111 0.95 -3.61 5.65
CA GLN A 111 2.07 -4.54 5.48
C GLN A 111 2.80 -4.32 4.16
N GLN A 112 2.07 -4.03 3.08
CA GLN A 112 2.63 -3.90 1.73
C GLN A 112 3.21 -2.51 1.47
N PHE A 113 2.57 -1.45 1.95
CA PHE A 113 2.90 -0.06 1.61
C PHE A 113 3.38 0.77 2.81
N GLY A 114 3.25 0.23 4.04
CA GLY A 114 3.45 0.99 5.27
C GLY A 114 2.27 1.92 5.57
N ILE A 115 2.45 2.77 6.57
CA ILE A 115 1.48 3.79 6.96
C ILE A 115 2.15 5.15 6.82
N ASN A 116 1.54 6.06 6.08
CA ASN A 116 1.99 7.45 6.00
C ASN A 116 0.97 8.36 6.67
N ILE A 117 1.38 9.03 7.77
CA ILE A 117 0.56 10.00 8.48
C ILE A 117 1.23 11.37 8.35
N SER A 118 0.57 12.30 7.70
CA SER A 118 1.06 13.69 7.51
C SER A 118 2.52 13.76 7.05
N GLY A 119 2.88 12.88 6.09
CA GLY A 119 4.23 12.79 5.52
C GLY A 119 5.23 11.97 6.34
N VAL A 120 4.84 11.44 7.50
CA VAL A 120 5.68 10.55 8.31
C VAL A 120 5.39 9.10 7.94
N GLN A 121 6.39 8.40 7.42
CA GLN A 121 6.27 6.98 7.07
C GLN A 121 6.54 6.10 8.30
N ILE A 122 5.65 5.14 8.54
CA ILE A 122 5.67 4.19 9.65
C ILE A 122 5.56 2.77 9.10
N ASP A 123 6.37 1.85 9.61
CA ASP A 123 6.22 0.42 9.39
C ASP A 123 5.52 -0.18 10.63
N PRO A 124 4.24 -0.59 10.55
CA PRO A 124 3.48 -1.04 11.71
C PRO A 124 4.02 -2.35 12.32
N LEU A 125 4.87 -3.08 11.59
CA LEU A 125 5.50 -4.31 12.05
C LEU A 125 6.82 -4.07 12.80
N LYS A 126 7.51 -2.96 12.50
CA LYS A 126 8.82 -2.63 13.06
C LYS A 126 8.78 -1.46 14.02
N ASP A 127 7.89 -0.52 13.77
CA ASP A 127 7.81 0.73 14.51
C ASP A 127 6.76 0.63 15.61
N ASN A 128 7.02 1.30 16.73
CA ASN A 128 6.05 1.40 17.80
C ASN A 128 5.09 2.56 17.51
N LEU A 129 3.91 2.27 16.92
CA LEU A 129 2.88 3.26 16.63
C LEU A 129 2.57 4.15 17.85
N LYS A 130 2.50 3.58 19.04
CA LYS A 130 2.24 4.33 20.28
C LYS A 130 3.36 5.32 20.60
N ALA A 131 4.61 4.96 20.33
CA ALA A 131 5.73 5.88 20.56
C ALA A 131 5.72 7.03 19.53
N THR A 132 5.24 6.77 18.32
CA THR A 132 5.18 7.75 17.23
C THR A 132 3.96 8.68 17.36
N LEU A 133 2.80 8.13 17.75
CA LEU A 133 1.55 8.88 17.92
C LEU A 133 1.39 9.52 19.31
N GLY A 134 2.21 9.09 20.29
CA GLY A 134 2.16 9.61 21.65
C GLY A 134 1.12 8.93 22.53
N THR A 135 0.52 9.70 23.46
CA THR A 135 -0.49 9.19 24.39
C THR A 135 -1.86 9.20 23.73
N PRO A 136 -2.59 8.08 23.72
CA PRO A 136 -3.95 8.06 23.19
C PRO A 136 -4.86 8.98 24.02
N TYR A 137 -5.75 9.67 23.33
CA TYR A 137 -6.82 10.45 23.96
C TYR A 137 -7.84 9.52 24.62
N PHE A 138 -8.14 8.39 23.97
CA PHE A 138 -9.11 7.40 24.45
C PHE A 138 -8.63 5.99 24.07
N ILE A 139 -8.88 5.02 24.95
CA ILE A 139 -8.62 3.60 24.70
C ILE A 139 -9.96 2.88 24.63
N ALA A 140 -10.31 2.39 23.43
CA ALA A 140 -11.47 1.56 23.18
C ALA A 140 -11.13 0.07 23.32
N GLU A 141 -12.16 -0.79 23.35
CA GLU A 141 -11.95 -2.25 23.40
C GLU A 141 -11.22 -2.79 22.15
N ASP A 142 -11.44 -2.13 21.00
CA ASP A 142 -10.92 -2.51 19.68
C ASP A 142 -9.76 -1.65 19.19
N GLY A 143 -9.24 -0.73 20.02
CA GLY A 143 -8.10 0.10 19.61
C GLY A 143 -7.85 1.36 20.42
N ASP A 144 -6.80 2.07 20.02
CA ASP A 144 -6.36 3.32 20.61
C ASP A 144 -6.79 4.50 19.71
N VAL A 145 -7.39 5.54 20.27
CA VAL A 145 -7.79 6.76 19.56
C VAL A 145 -6.88 7.91 19.96
N TYR A 146 -6.33 8.58 18.97
CA TYR A 146 -5.48 9.77 19.10
C TYR A 146 -6.20 10.95 18.47
N MET A 147 -6.12 12.13 19.06
CA MET A 147 -6.83 13.32 18.59
C MET A 147 -5.88 14.51 18.46
N GLU A 148 -6.11 15.29 17.41
CA GLU A 148 -5.54 16.60 17.24
C GLU A 148 -6.53 17.54 16.58
N GLY A 149 -6.96 18.56 17.32
CA GLY A 149 -8.07 19.40 16.90
C GLY A 149 -9.37 18.59 16.74
N THR A 150 -9.92 18.62 15.54
CA THR A 150 -11.10 17.80 15.16
C THR A 150 -10.73 16.49 14.51
N HIS A 151 -9.49 16.32 14.08
CA HIS A 151 -9.03 15.09 13.41
C HIS A 151 -8.68 14.02 14.44
N ALA A 152 -9.11 12.81 14.17
CA ALA A 152 -8.83 11.65 14.98
C ALA A 152 -8.19 10.53 14.16
N ILE A 153 -7.22 9.87 14.77
CA ILE A 153 -6.68 8.61 14.27
C ILE A 153 -7.06 7.50 15.22
N LYS A 154 -7.69 6.44 14.72
CA LYS A 154 -7.94 5.21 15.46
C LYS A 154 -7.06 4.10 14.92
N VAL A 155 -6.27 3.51 15.81
CA VAL A 155 -5.47 2.32 15.52
C VAL A 155 -6.18 1.11 16.08
N TYR A 156 -6.72 0.29 15.20
CA TYR A 156 -7.44 -0.94 15.57
C TYR A 156 -6.48 -2.03 16.02
N ARG A 157 -6.92 -2.79 17.03
CA ARG A 157 -6.16 -3.90 17.59
C ARG A 157 -7.06 -5.10 17.85
N ASN A 158 -6.56 -6.30 17.58
CA ASN A 158 -7.23 -7.51 18.00
C ASN A 158 -7.03 -7.78 19.51
N LEU A 159 -7.71 -8.82 20.00
CA LEU A 159 -7.67 -9.21 21.42
C LEU A 159 -6.25 -9.55 21.94
N THR A 160 -5.32 -9.87 21.05
CA THR A 160 -3.91 -10.13 21.40
C THR A 160 -3.02 -8.91 21.26
N GLY A 161 -3.59 -7.74 20.90
CA GLY A 161 -2.88 -6.48 20.70
C GLY A 161 -2.24 -6.32 19.32
N GLY A 162 -2.49 -7.24 18.38
CA GLY A 162 -2.03 -7.14 16.99
C GLY A 162 -2.75 -6.03 16.23
N PHE A 163 -2.05 -5.42 15.27
CA PHE A 163 -2.59 -4.37 14.40
C PHE A 163 -3.67 -4.92 13.46
N GLU A 164 -4.84 -4.25 13.44
CA GLU A 164 -6.01 -4.63 12.62
C GLU A 164 -6.44 -3.52 11.65
N GLY A 165 -5.75 -2.40 11.63
CA GLY A 165 -6.03 -1.30 10.72
C GLY A 165 -5.86 0.07 11.38
N ILE A 166 -6.01 1.11 10.58
CA ILE A 166 -5.94 2.48 11.04
C ILE A 166 -6.89 3.36 10.23
N ASP A 167 -7.62 4.23 10.92
CA ASP A 167 -8.52 5.21 10.33
C ASP A 167 -8.07 6.63 10.66
N LEU A 168 -8.30 7.53 9.70
CA LEU A 168 -8.35 8.97 9.90
C LEU A 168 -9.78 9.44 9.66
N PHE A 169 -10.37 10.15 10.60
CA PHE A 169 -11.75 10.66 10.53
C PHE A 169 -11.90 11.92 11.37
N ASP A 170 -13.04 12.62 11.19
CA ASP A 170 -13.40 13.76 12.03
C ASP A 170 -14.17 13.31 13.28
N SER A 171 -13.69 13.70 14.45
CA SER A 171 -14.28 13.33 15.74
C SER A 171 -15.64 13.97 16.03
N ILE A 172 -16.05 14.97 15.25
CA ILE A 172 -17.34 15.69 15.43
C ILE A 172 -18.45 15.01 14.63
N SER A 173 -18.10 14.28 13.55
CA SER A 173 -19.05 13.63 12.65
C SER A 173 -19.31 12.15 12.96
N SER A 174 -18.83 11.64 14.07
CA SER A 174 -18.98 10.25 14.50
C SER A 174 -20.04 10.05 15.59
#